data_d4e909c5d2ec47391fad378c1034abfe
#
_entry.id   d4e909c5d2ec47391fad378c1034abfe
#
_cell.length_a   1.000
_cell.length_b   1.000
_cell.length_c   1.000
_cell.angle_alpha   90.00
_cell.angle_beta   90.00
_cell.angle_gamma   90.00
#
_symmetry.space_group_name_H-M   'P 1'
#
loop_
_entity.id
_entity.type
_entity.pdbx_description
1 polymer ?
#
loop_
_entity_poly.entity_id
_entity_poly.type
_entity_poly.pdbx_seq_one_letter_code
_entity_poly.pdbx_strand_id
1 'polypeptide(L)'
;MRIGFDNDRYLKIQSEHIKERINQFGDKLYLEFGGKLFDDYHASRVLPGFAPDSKLQMLMQLADVAEIVIVISAADIEKNKVRGDLGITYDVDVVRLIGEFEKKGLYVGSVVITQFAGQSGAVQFREKLEKRGIKVYQHYKIEGYPANIPLIVSENGFGKNDYIETTRPLVVITAPGPGSGKMATCLSQLYHENIRGTKAGYAKFETFPIWNLPLKHPVNLAYEAATADLNDVNMIDPFHLEAYGKTTVNYNRDIEIFPVLNAIFEGIYGENTYYKSPTDMGVNMAGNCIIDDEACCEASKMEIIRRYYTAVNKLVKEEATENEVYKIELLMKQAKITTDDRHVTVAAKKRAEELGVPTAAIELSDGCIITSKTSDFLGASAALLLNALKYLAGIEHDEKLIRPEAIEPIQDLKVRFLGGKNPRLHTDEVLIALSLAAVTNENAKKALEQLPALRGCQVHTSVMLSEVDIKIFKKLGVDLTSEPVRSGLKCY
;
A
#
# COMPACT_ATOMS: atom_id res chain seq x y z
N MET A 1 19.94 -6.18 -7.23
CA MET A 1 19.19 -6.57 -6.01
C MET A 1 18.94 -8.07 -6.07
N ARG A 2 19.23 -8.81 -5.00
CA ARG A 2 19.02 -10.26 -4.88
C ARG A 2 17.49 -10.54 -4.84
N ILE A 3 17.00 -11.49 -5.65
CA ILE A 3 15.57 -11.83 -5.71
C ILE A 3 15.26 -12.83 -4.60
N GLY A 4 14.32 -12.52 -3.73
CA GLY A 4 13.93 -13.35 -2.59
C GLY A 4 12.56 -14.01 -2.76
N PHE A 5 11.76 -13.62 -3.75
CA PHE A 5 10.39 -14.04 -3.94
C PHE A 5 10.09 -14.39 -5.41
N ASP A 6 9.43 -15.54 -5.59
CA ASP A 6 8.99 -16.01 -6.92
C ASP A 6 7.55 -15.54 -7.17
N ASN A 7 7.41 -14.44 -7.89
CA ASN A 7 6.12 -13.83 -8.20
C ASN A 7 5.26 -14.70 -9.12
N ASP A 8 5.84 -15.35 -10.11
CA ASP A 8 5.09 -16.16 -11.07
C ASP A 8 4.49 -17.39 -10.39
N ARG A 9 5.29 -18.02 -9.53
CA ARG A 9 4.79 -19.12 -8.68
C ARG A 9 3.68 -18.63 -7.74
N TYR A 10 3.82 -17.44 -7.15
CA TYR A 10 2.79 -16.87 -6.29
C TYR A 10 1.47 -16.66 -7.03
N LEU A 11 1.50 -16.05 -8.20
CA LEU A 11 0.30 -15.85 -9.02
C LEU A 11 -0.41 -17.18 -9.32
N LYS A 12 0.36 -18.21 -9.65
CA LYS A 12 -0.16 -19.53 -9.96
C LYS A 12 -0.82 -20.19 -8.74
N ILE A 13 -0.07 -20.40 -7.66
CA ILE A 13 -0.58 -21.17 -6.51
C ILE A 13 -1.68 -20.44 -5.74
N GLN A 14 -1.62 -19.09 -5.68
CA GLN A 14 -2.67 -18.29 -5.08
C GLN A 14 -3.97 -18.38 -5.88
N SER A 15 -3.91 -18.33 -7.23
CA SER A 15 -5.06 -18.50 -8.10
C SER A 15 -5.65 -19.92 -8.02
N GLU A 16 -4.81 -20.95 -7.97
CA GLU A 16 -5.21 -22.33 -7.79
C GLU A 16 -5.95 -22.51 -6.45
N HIS A 17 -5.41 -21.97 -5.38
CA HIS A 17 -6.01 -22.05 -4.05
C HIS A 17 -7.36 -21.31 -3.97
N ILE A 18 -7.53 -20.19 -4.68
CA ILE A 18 -8.83 -19.51 -4.79
C ILE A 18 -9.85 -20.43 -5.52
N LYS A 19 -9.44 -21.10 -6.61
CA LYS A 19 -10.30 -22.06 -7.33
C LYS A 19 -10.69 -23.26 -6.45
N GLU A 20 -9.76 -23.79 -5.65
CA GLU A 20 -10.06 -24.84 -4.67
C GLU A 20 -11.10 -24.38 -3.65
N ARG A 21 -11.01 -23.13 -3.17
CA ARG A 21 -12.00 -22.55 -2.25
C ARG A 21 -13.38 -22.41 -2.90
N ILE A 22 -13.48 -22.03 -4.18
CA ILE A 22 -14.76 -22.00 -4.91
C ILE A 22 -15.36 -23.40 -4.91
N ASN A 23 -14.58 -24.44 -5.26
CA ASN A 23 -15.03 -25.83 -5.30
C ASN A 23 -15.45 -26.35 -3.92
N GLN A 24 -14.78 -25.93 -2.85
CA GLN A 24 -15.11 -26.32 -1.47
C GLN A 24 -16.54 -25.92 -1.08
N PHE A 25 -17.00 -24.76 -1.53
CA PHE A 25 -18.33 -24.25 -1.24
C PHE A 25 -19.38 -24.61 -2.29
N GLY A 26 -18.97 -25.25 -3.36
CA GLY A 26 -19.85 -25.84 -4.37
C GLY A 26 -20.13 -24.92 -5.56
N ASP A 27 -20.55 -23.66 -5.35
CA ASP A 27 -21.02 -22.82 -6.45
C ASP A 27 -20.50 -21.39 -6.41
N LYS A 28 -20.22 -20.81 -5.25
CA LYS A 28 -19.90 -19.40 -5.13
C LYS A 28 -18.95 -19.06 -3.98
N LEU A 29 -18.02 -18.17 -4.25
CA LEU A 29 -17.10 -17.62 -3.26
C LEU A 29 -17.15 -16.10 -3.26
N TYR A 30 -17.45 -15.51 -2.10
CA TYR A 30 -17.31 -14.09 -1.84
C TYR A 30 -15.91 -13.84 -1.28
N LEU A 31 -15.02 -13.24 -2.10
CA LEU A 31 -13.63 -12.97 -1.77
C LEU A 31 -13.47 -11.50 -1.36
N GLU A 32 -13.28 -11.25 -0.07
CA GLU A 32 -12.92 -9.94 0.40
C GLU A 32 -11.49 -9.60 -0.02
N PHE A 33 -11.35 -8.55 -0.80
CA PHE A 33 -10.07 -8.10 -1.31
C PHE A 33 -9.62 -6.84 -0.56
N GLY A 34 -8.65 -7.03 0.34
CA GLY A 34 -8.07 -5.94 1.13
C GLY A 34 -6.81 -5.35 0.53
N GLY A 35 -6.45 -4.16 1.00
CA GLY A 35 -5.20 -3.48 0.64
C GLY A 35 -5.20 -2.87 -0.76
N LYS A 36 -4.00 -2.50 -1.23
CA LYS A 36 -3.80 -1.84 -2.53
C LYS A 36 -3.73 -2.88 -3.64
N LEU A 37 -4.61 -2.75 -4.63
CA LEU A 37 -4.69 -3.65 -5.78
C LEU A 37 -3.64 -3.34 -6.86
N PHE A 38 -3.32 -2.06 -7.05
CA PHE A 38 -2.48 -1.59 -8.15
C PHE A 38 -1.04 -1.30 -7.74
N ASP A 39 -0.81 -0.96 -6.46
CA ASP A 39 0.46 -0.39 -6.00
C ASP A 39 0.83 -0.93 -4.62
N ASP A 40 1.00 -2.25 -4.48
CA ASP A 40 1.43 -2.87 -3.22
C ASP A 40 2.94 -2.74 -3.02
N TYR A 41 3.37 -1.50 -2.83
CA TYR A 41 4.79 -1.20 -2.61
C TYR A 41 5.34 -1.75 -1.29
N HIS A 42 4.48 -2.04 -0.29
CA HIS A 42 4.97 -2.68 0.93
C HIS A 42 5.44 -4.11 0.62
N ALA A 43 4.61 -4.89 -0.04
CA ALA A 43 4.95 -6.26 -0.42
C ALA A 43 6.23 -6.29 -1.28
N SER A 44 6.35 -5.42 -2.28
CA SER A 44 7.53 -5.38 -3.14
C SER A 44 8.82 -4.96 -2.43
N ARG A 45 8.73 -4.22 -1.31
CA ARG A 45 9.89 -3.85 -0.49
C ARG A 45 10.35 -4.94 0.43
N VAL A 46 9.44 -5.73 0.99
CA VAL A 46 9.79 -6.79 1.96
C VAL A 46 9.98 -8.16 1.32
N LEU A 47 9.49 -8.33 0.11
CA LEU A 47 9.61 -9.54 -0.71
C LEU A 47 10.25 -9.18 -2.07
N PRO A 48 11.58 -9.05 -2.16
CA PRO A 48 12.27 -8.71 -3.41
C PRO A 48 11.91 -9.70 -4.53
N GLY A 49 11.31 -9.21 -5.60
CA GLY A 49 10.74 -10.02 -6.69
C GLY A 49 9.21 -9.96 -6.76
N PHE A 50 8.52 -9.56 -5.69
CA PHE A 50 7.07 -9.34 -5.71
C PHE A 50 6.73 -8.12 -6.58
N ALA A 51 5.90 -8.30 -7.62
CA ALA A 51 5.46 -7.20 -8.45
C ALA A 51 4.38 -6.37 -7.72
N PRO A 52 4.46 -5.02 -7.70
CA PRO A 52 3.48 -4.18 -6.99
C PRO A 52 2.04 -4.38 -7.42
N ASP A 53 1.81 -4.81 -8.66
CA ASP A 53 0.49 -5.10 -9.25
C ASP A 53 0.12 -6.61 -9.26
N SER A 54 0.84 -7.46 -8.51
CA SER A 54 0.61 -8.91 -8.46
C SER A 54 -0.85 -9.26 -8.17
N LYS A 55 -1.51 -8.52 -7.27
CA LYS A 55 -2.92 -8.73 -6.96
C LYS A 55 -3.83 -8.53 -8.16
N LEU A 56 -3.55 -7.51 -8.96
CA LEU A 56 -4.29 -7.24 -10.20
C LEU A 56 -4.00 -8.32 -11.26
N GLN A 57 -2.72 -8.68 -11.44
CA GLN A 57 -2.32 -9.74 -12.38
C GLN A 57 -3.01 -11.07 -12.05
N MET A 58 -3.12 -11.42 -10.78
CA MET A 58 -3.85 -12.60 -10.33
C MET A 58 -5.34 -12.53 -10.65
N LEU A 59 -5.99 -11.38 -10.42
CA LEU A 59 -7.40 -11.20 -10.80
C LEU A 59 -7.60 -11.33 -12.30
N MET A 60 -6.65 -10.87 -13.11
CA MET A 60 -6.71 -11.04 -14.57
C MET A 60 -6.63 -12.51 -14.98
N GLN A 61 -5.88 -13.36 -14.25
CA GLN A 61 -5.90 -14.82 -14.49
C GLN A 61 -7.23 -15.49 -14.12
N LEU A 62 -8.05 -14.83 -13.31
CA LEU A 62 -9.37 -15.29 -12.89
C LEU A 62 -10.51 -14.54 -13.60
N ALA A 63 -10.21 -13.74 -14.62
CA ALA A 63 -11.17 -12.84 -15.26
C ALA A 63 -12.45 -13.55 -15.76
N ASP A 64 -12.33 -14.76 -16.28
CA ASP A 64 -13.48 -15.52 -16.81
C ASP A 64 -14.48 -15.95 -15.73
N VAL A 65 -14.01 -16.14 -14.49
CA VAL A 65 -14.81 -16.61 -13.36
C VAL A 65 -15.08 -15.54 -12.31
N ALA A 66 -14.42 -14.39 -12.38
CA ALA A 66 -14.49 -13.33 -11.40
C ALA A 66 -15.45 -12.20 -11.80
N GLU A 67 -16.25 -11.73 -10.86
CA GLU A 67 -17.06 -10.53 -10.92
C GLU A 67 -16.64 -9.59 -9.77
N ILE A 68 -16.42 -8.33 -10.09
CA ILE A 68 -16.00 -7.34 -9.11
C ILE A 68 -17.21 -6.53 -8.61
N VAL A 69 -17.33 -6.43 -7.31
CA VAL A 69 -18.27 -5.56 -6.60
C VAL A 69 -17.47 -4.53 -5.79
N ILE A 70 -17.71 -3.26 -6.05
CA ILE A 70 -17.01 -2.18 -5.35
C ILE A 70 -17.88 -1.64 -4.24
N VAL A 71 -17.33 -1.61 -3.02
CA VAL A 71 -18.06 -1.21 -1.81
C VAL A 71 -17.58 0.17 -1.33
N ILE A 72 -18.51 1.06 -1.01
CA ILE A 72 -18.21 2.40 -0.47
C ILE A 72 -19.18 2.76 0.65
N SER A 73 -18.68 3.35 1.74
CA SER A 73 -19.55 3.80 2.85
C SER A 73 -20.25 5.13 2.51
N ALA A 74 -21.56 5.20 2.76
CA ALA A 74 -22.33 6.44 2.63
C ALA A 74 -21.74 7.56 3.51
N ALA A 75 -21.21 7.22 4.68
CA ALA A 75 -20.57 8.20 5.58
C ALA A 75 -19.27 8.75 5.00
N ASP A 76 -18.50 7.94 4.26
CA ASP A 76 -17.27 8.40 3.61
C ASP A 76 -17.56 9.30 2.39
N ILE A 77 -18.67 9.03 1.66
CA ILE A 77 -19.15 9.90 0.58
C ILE A 77 -19.57 11.26 1.17
N GLU A 78 -20.40 11.26 2.22
CA GLU A 78 -20.93 12.49 2.82
C GLU A 78 -19.81 13.39 3.38
N LYS A 79 -18.74 12.80 3.91
CA LYS A 79 -17.56 13.51 4.44
C LYS A 79 -16.56 13.92 3.36
N ASN A 80 -16.80 13.61 2.09
CA ASN A 80 -15.85 13.78 1.01
C ASN A 80 -14.45 13.23 1.38
N LYS A 81 -14.42 12.03 1.97
CA LYS A 81 -13.17 11.42 2.45
C LYS A 81 -12.18 11.24 1.32
N VAL A 82 -11.00 11.79 1.51
CA VAL A 82 -9.93 11.80 0.50
C VAL A 82 -9.00 10.60 0.69
N ARG A 83 -8.65 10.00 -0.41
CA ARG A 83 -7.61 8.97 -0.48
C ARG A 83 -6.23 9.65 -0.48
N GLY A 84 -5.48 9.49 0.63
CA GLY A 84 -4.25 10.27 0.88
C GLY A 84 -3.11 10.02 -0.11
N ASP A 85 -3.07 8.86 -0.80
CA ASP A 85 -2.04 8.56 -1.80
C ASP A 85 -2.34 9.15 -3.19
N LEU A 86 -3.60 9.38 -3.52
CA LEU A 86 -4.05 9.91 -4.82
C LEU A 86 -4.58 11.35 -4.74
N GLY A 87 -4.96 11.83 -3.55
CA GLY A 87 -5.53 13.17 -3.37
C GLY A 87 -6.93 13.34 -3.96
N ILE A 88 -7.67 12.26 -4.23
CA ILE A 88 -9.04 12.26 -4.76
C ILE A 88 -10.02 11.69 -3.71
N THR A 89 -11.29 12.08 -3.80
CA THR A 89 -12.33 11.57 -2.91
C THR A 89 -12.67 10.11 -3.22
N TYR A 90 -13.21 9.39 -2.22
CA TYR A 90 -13.51 7.95 -2.38
C TYR A 90 -14.56 7.68 -3.46
N ASP A 91 -15.56 8.54 -3.63
CA ASP A 91 -16.54 8.45 -4.71
C ASP A 91 -15.92 8.62 -6.11
N VAL A 92 -14.97 9.56 -6.24
CA VAL A 92 -14.18 9.72 -7.48
C VAL A 92 -13.28 8.50 -7.71
N ASP A 93 -12.70 7.93 -6.64
CA ASP A 93 -11.87 6.74 -6.75
C ASP A 93 -12.69 5.50 -7.16
N VAL A 94 -13.93 5.34 -6.71
CA VAL A 94 -14.84 4.27 -7.21
C VAL A 94 -14.98 4.34 -8.73
N VAL A 95 -15.24 5.54 -9.27
CA VAL A 95 -15.39 5.73 -10.73
C VAL A 95 -14.07 5.42 -11.46
N ARG A 96 -12.92 5.83 -10.89
CA ARG A 96 -11.61 5.48 -11.42
C ARG A 96 -11.37 3.97 -11.42
N LEU A 97 -11.67 3.29 -10.29
CA LEU A 97 -11.49 1.84 -10.15
C LEU A 97 -12.31 1.07 -11.19
N ILE A 98 -13.57 1.46 -11.42
CA ILE A 98 -14.39 0.86 -12.48
C ILE A 98 -13.66 0.93 -13.82
N GLY A 99 -13.26 2.12 -14.24
CA GLY A 99 -12.57 2.30 -15.51
C GLY A 99 -11.23 1.57 -15.61
N GLU A 100 -10.47 1.46 -14.51
CA GLU A 100 -9.21 0.71 -14.50
C GLU A 100 -9.43 -0.80 -14.59
N PHE A 101 -10.44 -1.35 -13.93
CA PHE A 101 -10.79 -2.77 -14.05
C PHE A 101 -11.27 -3.11 -15.46
N GLU A 102 -12.16 -2.31 -16.02
CA GLU A 102 -12.68 -2.50 -17.39
C GLU A 102 -11.57 -2.45 -18.45
N LYS A 103 -10.63 -1.50 -18.35
CA LYS A 103 -9.43 -1.45 -19.21
C LYS A 103 -8.57 -2.71 -19.16
N LYS A 104 -8.62 -3.45 -18.05
CA LYS A 104 -7.90 -4.72 -17.85
C LYS A 104 -8.73 -5.94 -18.20
N GLY A 105 -9.92 -5.77 -18.75
CA GLY A 105 -10.82 -6.87 -19.13
C GLY A 105 -11.52 -7.55 -17.95
N LEU A 106 -11.55 -6.90 -16.78
CA LEU A 106 -12.23 -7.40 -15.61
C LEU A 106 -13.68 -6.89 -15.56
N TYR A 107 -14.61 -7.78 -15.28
CA TYR A 107 -16.03 -7.45 -15.21
C TYR A 107 -16.39 -6.82 -13.86
N VAL A 108 -16.89 -5.58 -13.86
CA VAL A 108 -17.45 -4.91 -12.70
C VAL A 108 -18.95 -5.04 -12.74
N GLY A 109 -19.52 -5.86 -11.83
CA GLY A 109 -20.96 -6.15 -11.81
C GLY A 109 -21.78 -5.03 -11.20
N SER A 110 -21.30 -4.44 -10.08
CA SER A 110 -22.05 -3.46 -9.33
C SER A 110 -21.23 -2.65 -8.34
N VAL A 111 -21.88 -1.63 -7.77
CA VAL A 111 -21.38 -0.87 -6.62
C VAL A 111 -22.35 -1.03 -5.46
N VAL A 112 -21.85 -1.16 -4.24
CA VAL A 112 -22.64 -1.24 -3.02
C VAL A 112 -22.36 -0.02 -2.15
N ILE A 113 -23.40 0.73 -1.81
CA ILE A 113 -23.32 1.83 -0.86
C ILE A 113 -23.73 1.28 0.52
N THR A 114 -22.76 1.15 1.42
CA THR A 114 -22.96 0.62 2.78
C THR A 114 -23.29 1.71 3.79
N GLN A 115 -23.81 1.30 4.95
CA GLN A 115 -24.23 2.22 6.03
C GLN A 115 -25.20 3.30 5.52
N PHE A 116 -26.00 2.94 4.53
CA PHE A 116 -26.95 3.86 3.91
C PHE A 116 -28.10 4.19 4.89
N ALA A 117 -28.37 5.46 5.03
CA ALA A 117 -29.46 6.00 5.85
C ALA A 117 -30.13 7.23 5.18
N GLY A 118 -30.05 7.31 3.85
CA GLY A 118 -30.63 8.42 3.07
C GLY A 118 -29.78 9.68 3.00
N GLN A 119 -28.45 9.58 3.23
CA GLN A 119 -27.53 10.71 3.10
C GLN A 119 -27.61 11.31 1.70
N SER A 120 -27.68 12.65 1.59
CA SER A 120 -27.88 13.35 0.32
C SER A 120 -26.76 13.11 -0.69
N GLY A 121 -25.51 13.12 -0.24
CA GLY A 121 -24.35 12.83 -1.09
C GLY A 121 -24.37 11.40 -1.61
N ALA A 122 -24.76 10.42 -0.79
CA ALA A 122 -24.90 9.02 -1.19
C ALA A 122 -26.02 8.80 -2.21
N VAL A 123 -27.17 9.50 -2.06
CA VAL A 123 -28.29 9.48 -3.03
C VAL A 123 -27.81 10.05 -4.38
N GLN A 124 -27.18 11.20 -4.38
CA GLN A 124 -26.66 11.83 -5.60
C GLN A 124 -25.60 10.96 -6.31
N PHE A 125 -24.73 10.32 -5.51
CA PHE A 125 -23.72 9.42 -6.04
C PHE A 125 -24.34 8.18 -6.68
N ARG A 126 -25.36 7.56 -6.05
CA ARG A 126 -26.13 6.47 -6.63
C ARG A 126 -26.72 6.86 -7.98
N GLU A 127 -27.45 7.98 -8.05
CA GLU A 127 -28.06 8.46 -9.31
C GLU A 127 -27.02 8.70 -10.41
N LYS A 128 -25.84 9.22 -10.03
CA LYS A 128 -24.72 9.43 -10.96
C LYS A 128 -24.19 8.12 -11.55
N LEU A 129 -24.13 7.05 -10.75
CA LEU A 129 -23.68 5.72 -11.20
C LEU A 129 -24.76 5.05 -12.07
N GLU A 130 -26.04 5.10 -11.65
CA GLU A 130 -27.19 4.54 -12.38
C GLU A 130 -27.34 5.18 -13.77
N LYS A 131 -27.15 6.51 -13.88
CA LYS A 131 -27.11 7.23 -15.17
C LYS A 131 -25.97 6.78 -16.09
N ARG A 132 -24.95 6.14 -15.56
CA ARG A 132 -23.85 5.52 -16.32
C ARG A 132 -24.08 4.04 -16.62
N GLY A 133 -25.25 3.51 -16.27
CA GLY A 133 -25.58 2.11 -16.46
C GLY A 133 -24.97 1.15 -15.44
N ILE A 134 -24.41 1.67 -14.34
CA ILE A 134 -23.83 0.87 -13.28
C ILE A 134 -24.92 0.48 -12.28
N LYS A 135 -25.05 -0.82 -11.98
CA LYS A 135 -25.98 -1.30 -10.94
C LYS A 135 -25.49 -0.85 -9.58
N VAL A 136 -26.41 -0.32 -8.75
CA VAL A 136 -26.10 0.12 -7.38
C VAL A 136 -27.05 -0.56 -6.39
N TYR A 137 -26.47 -1.16 -5.33
CA TYR A 137 -27.19 -1.78 -4.23
C TYR A 137 -26.94 -1.00 -2.93
N GLN A 138 -27.87 -1.11 -1.99
CA GLN A 138 -27.82 -0.42 -0.70
C GLN A 138 -27.78 -1.42 0.44
N HIS A 139 -26.79 -1.26 1.31
CA HIS A 139 -26.70 -1.96 2.58
C HIS A 139 -26.87 -0.96 3.73
N TYR A 140 -27.75 -1.27 4.63
CA TYR A 140 -28.17 -0.37 5.69
C TYR A 140 -27.32 -0.53 6.94
N LYS A 141 -27.33 0.48 7.80
CA LYS A 141 -26.73 0.39 9.12
C LYS A 141 -27.54 -0.58 9.99
N ILE A 142 -26.88 -1.59 10.52
CA ILE A 142 -27.46 -2.54 11.46
C ILE A 142 -27.07 -2.09 12.87
N GLU A 143 -28.05 -1.88 13.74
CA GLU A 143 -27.79 -1.42 15.09
C GLU A 143 -27.17 -2.52 15.94
N GLY A 144 -26.15 -2.15 16.74
CA GLY A 144 -25.38 -3.11 17.54
C GLY A 144 -24.41 -4.00 16.75
N TYR A 145 -24.19 -3.75 15.45
CA TYR A 145 -23.15 -4.44 14.68
C TYR A 145 -21.77 -4.11 15.26
N PRO A 146 -20.86 -5.10 15.45
CA PRO A 146 -20.99 -6.52 15.09
C PRO A 146 -21.47 -7.45 16.23
N ALA A 147 -21.89 -6.94 17.37
CA ALA A 147 -22.16 -7.74 18.59
C ALA A 147 -23.60 -8.30 18.67
N ASN A 148 -24.59 -7.62 18.09
CA ASN A 148 -26.00 -8.04 18.15
C ASN A 148 -26.32 -9.10 17.08
N ILE A 149 -25.78 -10.31 17.26
CA ILE A 149 -25.85 -11.40 16.28
C ILE A 149 -27.29 -11.78 15.93
N PRO A 150 -28.24 -11.93 16.91
CA PRO A 150 -29.63 -12.27 16.57
C PRO A 150 -30.29 -11.27 15.63
N LEU A 151 -29.99 -9.97 15.76
CA LEU A 151 -30.48 -8.96 14.83
C LEU A 151 -29.71 -9.00 13.48
N ILE A 152 -28.40 -9.15 13.54
CA ILE A 152 -27.56 -9.15 12.33
C ILE A 152 -28.00 -10.25 11.36
N VAL A 153 -28.18 -11.48 11.87
CA VAL A 153 -28.58 -12.65 11.08
C VAL A 153 -30.10 -12.82 11.11
N SER A 154 -30.83 -11.79 10.68
CA SER A 154 -32.29 -11.77 10.61
C SER A 154 -32.79 -10.98 9.40
N GLU A 155 -34.08 -11.05 9.12
CA GLU A 155 -34.74 -10.24 8.09
C GLU A 155 -34.58 -8.73 8.31
N ASN A 156 -34.49 -8.29 9.56
CA ASN A 156 -34.31 -6.88 9.93
C ASN A 156 -32.82 -6.46 9.96
N GLY A 157 -31.90 -7.41 9.89
CA GLY A 157 -30.48 -7.21 9.78
C GLY A 157 -29.98 -7.38 8.35
N PHE A 158 -29.27 -8.46 8.07
CA PHE A 158 -28.77 -8.77 6.71
C PHE A 158 -29.91 -8.91 5.69
N GLY A 159 -31.07 -9.42 6.09
CA GLY A 159 -32.23 -9.56 5.21
C GLY A 159 -32.77 -8.23 4.68
N LYS A 160 -32.56 -7.11 5.40
CA LYS A 160 -32.95 -5.77 4.95
C LYS A 160 -32.03 -5.21 3.86
N ASN A 161 -30.79 -5.67 3.76
CA ASN A 161 -29.86 -5.26 2.72
C ASN A 161 -30.32 -5.75 1.35
N ASP A 162 -30.06 -4.98 0.31
CA ASP A 162 -30.32 -5.44 -1.06
C ASP A 162 -29.50 -6.71 -1.35
N TYR A 163 -30.15 -7.70 -1.97
CA TYR A 163 -29.43 -8.84 -2.53
C TYR A 163 -28.68 -8.40 -3.78
N ILE A 164 -27.37 -8.60 -3.80
CA ILE A 164 -26.54 -8.28 -4.95
C ILE A 164 -26.65 -9.44 -5.95
N GLU A 165 -27.32 -9.20 -7.09
CA GLU A 165 -27.38 -10.17 -8.17
C GLU A 165 -26.01 -10.31 -8.82
N THR A 166 -25.42 -11.49 -8.70
CA THR A 166 -24.11 -11.82 -9.26
C THR A 166 -24.22 -12.98 -10.25
N THR A 167 -23.36 -12.96 -11.28
CA THR A 167 -23.42 -13.90 -12.40
C THR A 167 -22.27 -14.88 -12.45
N ARG A 168 -21.22 -14.66 -11.66
CA ARG A 168 -19.99 -15.46 -11.68
C ARG A 168 -19.74 -16.17 -10.34
N PRO A 169 -19.02 -17.30 -10.36
CA PRO A 169 -18.75 -18.08 -9.13
C PRO A 169 -17.78 -17.39 -8.17
N LEU A 170 -16.88 -16.52 -8.65
CA LEU A 170 -16.00 -15.73 -7.81
C LEU A 170 -16.49 -14.28 -7.76
N VAL A 171 -16.96 -13.84 -6.61
CA VAL A 171 -17.37 -12.45 -6.37
C VAL A 171 -16.31 -11.74 -5.54
N VAL A 172 -15.58 -10.83 -6.17
CA VAL A 172 -14.49 -10.07 -5.54
C VAL A 172 -15.04 -8.78 -4.95
N ILE A 173 -15.03 -8.67 -3.64
CA ILE A 173 -15.49 -7.49 -2.91
C ILE A 173 -14.29 -6.59 -2.61
N THR A 174 -14.23 -5.43 -3.25
CA THR A 174 -13.14 -4.44 -3.06
C THR A 174 -13.69 -3.06 -2.72
N ALA A 175 -12.80 -2.13 -2.33
CA ALA A 175 -13.20 -0.79 -1.91
C ALA A 175 -12.07 0.23 -2.10
N PRO A 176 -12.36 1.54 -2.21
CA PRO A 176 -11.35 2.61 -2.25
C PRO A 176 -10.48 2.68 -0.98
N GLY A 177 -10.98 2.20 0.17
CA GLY A 177 -10.22 2.24 1.41
C GLY A 177 -10.80 1.39 2.53
N PRO A 178 -10.16 1.39 3.71
CA PRO A 178 -10.61 0.64 4.87
C PRO A 178 -11.91 1.21 5.44
N GLY A 179 -12.67 0.36 6.18
CA GLY A 179 -13.93 0.75 6.82
C GLY A 179 -15.13 0.89 5.88
N SER A 180 -15.00 0.53 4.61
CA SER A 180 -16.07 0.62 3.61
C SER A 180 -17.15 -0.45 3.75
N GLY A 181 -17.00 -1.45 4.64
CA GLY A 181 -18.01 -2.49 4.89
C GLY A 181 -17.87 -3.75 4.03
N LYS A 182 -16.69 -4.04 3.46
CA LYS A 182 -16.44 -5.22 2.62
C LYS A 182 -16.86 -6.53 3.27
N MET A 183 -16.37 -6.82 4.48
CA MET A 183 -16.71 -8.03 5.23
C MET A 183 -18.21 -8.13 5.48
N ALA A 184 -18.84 -7.07 5.97
CA ALA A 184 -20.29 -7.04 6.21
C ALA A 184 -21.10 -7.29 4.92
N THR A 185 -20.61 -6.81 3.77
CA THR A 185 -21.22 -7.08 2.46
C THR A 185 -21.10 -8.56 2.10
N CYS A 186 -19.92 -9.17 2.29
CA CYS A 186 -19.75 -10.62 2.07
C CYS A 186 -20.71 -11.43 2.94
N LEU A 187 -20.74 -11.16 4.25
CA LEU A 187 -21.59 -11.89 5.20
C LEU A 187 -23.10 -11.70 4.91
N SER A 188 -23.50 -10.49 4.53
CA SER A 188 -24.87 -10.22 4.09
C SER A 188 -25.24 -11.04 2.85
N GLN A 189 -24.32 -11.17 1.89
CA GLN A 189 -24.55 -12.00 0.72
C GLN A 189 -24.62 -13.49 1.06
N LEU A 190 -23.80 -13.98 1.98
CA LEU A 190 -23.88 -15.37 2.45
C LEU A 190 -25.26 -15.65 3.08
N TYR A 191 -25.79 -14.71 3.87
CA TYR A 191 -27.13 -14.82 4.44
C TYR A 191 -28.20 -14.93 3.33
N HIS A 192 -28.16 -14.06 2.34
CA HIS A 192 -29.08 -14.08 1.21
C HIS A 192 -28.96 -15.34 0.33
N GLU A 193 -27.73 -15.80 0.08
CA GLU A 193 -27.49 -17.04 -0.70
C GLU A 193 -28.03 -18.26 0.06
N ASN A 194 -27.77 -18.34 1.37
CA ASN A 194 -28.28 -19.44 2.21
C ASN A 194 -29.80 -19.54 2.20
N ILE A 195 -30.53 -18.43 2.33
CA ILE A 195 -32.00 -18.38 2.24
C ILE A 195 -32.49 -18.85 0.86
N ARG A 196 -31.72 -18.59 -0.21
CA ARG A 196 -32.05 -19.01 -1.57
C ARG A 196 -31.61 -20.43 -1.89
N GLY A 197 -31.00 -21.12 -0.94
CA GLY A 197 -30.50 -22.49 -1.13
C GLY A 197 -29.23 -22.59 -1.97
N THR A 198 -28.56 -21.46 -2.24
CA THR A 198 -27.27 -21.44 -2.95
C THR A 198 -26.13 -21.67 -1.95
N LYS A 199 -25.27 -22.64 -2.23
CA LYS A 199 -24.05 -22.83 -1.43
C LYS A 199 -23.03 -21.76 -1.79
N ALA A 200 -22.65 -20.98 -0.80
CA ALA A 200 -21.66 -19.91 -0.96
C ALA A 200 -20.70 -19.88 0.23
N GLY A 201 -19.48 -19.48 -0.01
CA GLY A 201 -18.46 -19.32 1.03
C GLY A 201 -17.86 -17.91 1.07
N TYR A 202 -17.14 -17.63 2.14
CA TYR A 202 -16.37 -16.42 2.35
C TYR A 202 -14.88 -16.74 2.32
N ALA A 203 -14.10 -15.85 1.74
CA ALA A 203 -12.65 -15.84 1.95
C ALA A 203 -12.12 -14.41 1.98
N LYS A 204 -11.01 -14.22 2.69
CA LYS A 204 -10.27 -12.96 2.77
C LYS A 204 -8.94 -13.13 2.05
N PHE A 205 -8.71 -12.32 1.04
CA PHE A 205 -7.43 -12.29 0.37
C PHE A 205 -6.39 -11.60 1.24
N GLU A 206 -5.31 -12.29 1.55
CA GLU A 206 -4.23 -11.81 2.39
C GLU A 206 -2.87 -12.05 1.74
N THR A 207 -1.94 -11.14 2.02
CA THR A 207 -0.51 -11.30 1.72
C THR A 207 0.28 -11.32 3.02
N PHE A 208 -0.13 -10.52 3.99
CA PHE A 208 0.48 -10.39 5.31
C PHE A 208 -0.57 -10.47 6.42
N PRO A 209 -0.15 -10.91 7.63
CA PRO A 209 1.15 -11.51 7.93
C PRO A 209 1.34 -12.82 7.17
N ILE A 210 2.59 -13.23 6.96
CA ILE A 210 2.87 -14.52 6.30
C ILE A 210 2.71 -15.64 7.32
N TRP A 211 1.75 -16.53 7.11
CA TRP A 211 1.25 -17.50 8.08
C TRP A 211 2.28 -18.52 8.54
N ASN A 212 3.11 -19.02 7.62
CA ASN A 212 4.08 -20.10 7.85
C ASN A 212 5.49 -19.62 8.20
N LEU A 213 5.67 -18.32 8.41
CA LEU A 213 6.90 -17.77 8.97
C LEU A 213 6.82 -17.66 10.50
N PRO A 214 7.94 -17.70 11.21
CA PRO A 214 7.97 -17.44 12.65
C PRO A 214 7.36 -16.08 13.02
N LEU A 215 6.75 -15.98 14.21
CA LEU A 215 6.11 -14.74 14.67
C LEU A 215 7.03 -13.52 14.60
N LYS A 216 8.31 -13.67 14.97
CA LYS A 216 9.30 -12.60 14.97
C LYS A 216 10.17 -12.57 13.71
N HIS A 217 9.71 -13.20 12.64
CA HIS A 217 10.41 -13.13 11.38
C HIS A 217 10.43 -11.67 10.84
N PRO A 218 11.56 -11.16 10.31
CA PRO A 218 11.66 -9.77 9.86
C PRO A 218 10.55 -9.33 8.90
N VAL A 219 10.11 -10.20 8.00
CA VAL A 219 8.98 -9.94 7.09
C VAL A 219 7.69 -9.63 7.85
N ASN A 220 7.35 -10.41 8.88
CA ASN A 220 6.16 -10.19 9.70
C ASN A 220 6.32 -8.95 10.59
N LEU A 221 7.52 -8.69 11.14
CA LEU A 221 7.80 -7.46 11.90
C LEU A 221 7.70 -6.21 11.02
N ALA A 222 8.11 -6.28 9.75
CA ALA A 222 7.99 -5.18 8.81
C ALA A 222 6.52 -4.84 8.47
N TYR A 223 5.65 -5.85 8.42
CA TYR A 223 4.22 -5.62 8.27
C TYR A 223 3.61 -4.93 9.51
N GLU A 224 3.98 -5.38 10.71
CA GLU A 224 3.57 -4.75 11.96
C GLU A 224 4.06 -3.28 12.05
N ALA A 225 5.28 -2.99 11.59
CA ALA A 225 5.78 -1.63 11.46
C ALA A 225 5.00 -0.80 10.43
N ALA A 226 4.49 -1.44 9.36
CA ALA A 226 3.70 -0.76 8.33
C ALA A 226 2.28 -0.41 8.79
N THR A 227 1.77 -1.08 9.82
CA THR A 227 0.43 -0.91 10.41
C THR A 227 0.47 -0.41 11.85
N ALA A 228 1.59 0.24 12.24
CA ALA A 228 1.78 0.72 13.60
C ALA A 228 0.72 1.75 14.04
N ASP A 229 0.24 2.56 13.10
CA ASP A 229 -0.87 3.52 13.26
C ASP A 229 -2.24 2.86 13.53
N LEU A 230 -2.42 1.62 13.08
CA LEU A 230 -3.64 0.82 13.28
C LEU A 230 -3.57 -0.04 14.55
N ASN A 231 -2.44 -0.05 15.25
CA ASN A 231 -2.16 -0.93 16.39
C ASN A 231 -2.29 -2.43 16.08
N ASP A 232 -2.04 -2.81 14.83
CA ASP A 232 -1.94 -4.23 14.48
C ASP A 232 -0.71 -4.86 15.16
N VAL A 233 -0.90 -6.05 15.72
CA VAL A 233 0.13 -6.86 16.36
C VAL A 233 0.02 -8.28 15.85
N ASN A 234 1.14 -8.83 15.40
CA ASN A 234 1.18 -10.22 14.98
C ASN A 234 1.11 -11.16 16.20
N MET A 235 0.28 -12.18 16.08
CA MET A 235 0.06 -13.19 17.13
C MET A 235 0.02 -14.57 16.52
N ILE A 236 0.31 -15.59 17.34
CA ILE A 236 -0.02 -16.97 16.99
C ILE A 236 -1.54 -17.12 17.05
N ASP A 237 -2.14 -17.67 16.00
CA ASP A 237 -3.58 -17.93 15.94
C ASP A 237 -3.92 -19.09 16.91
N PRO A 238 -4.57 -18.81 18.06
CA PRO A 238 -4.88 -19.81 19.05
C PRO A 238 -5.95 -20.79 18.58
N PHE A 239 -6.90 -20.32 17.76
CA PHE A 239 -7.96 -21.16 17.22
C PHE A 239 -7.43 -22.16 16.20
N HIS A 240 -6.46 -21.75 15.37
CA HIS A 240 -5.81 -22.66 14.41
C HIS A 240 -4.95 -23.70 15.11
N LEU A 241 -4.24 -23.27 16.16
CA LEU A 241 -3.47 -24.18 17.00
C LEU A 241 -4.36 -25.22 17.70
N GLU A 242 -5.50 -24.80 18.26
CA GLU A 242 -6.46 -25.67 18.92
C GLU A 242 -7.11 -26.67 17.93
N ALA A 243 -7.55 -26.17 16.76
CA ALA A 243 -8.25 -26.99 15.78
C ALA A 243 -7.36 -28.01 15.05
N TYR A 244 -6.08 -27.66 14.80
CA TYR A 244 -5.22 -28.42 13.89
C TYR A 244 -3.85 -28.81 14.47
N GLY A 245 -3.50 -28.35 15.68
CA GLY A 245 -2.17 -28.56 16.27
C GLY A 245 -1.04 -27.85 15.50
N LYS A 246 -1.37 -26.87 14.67
CA LYS A 246 -0.42 -26.13 13.80
C LYS A 246 -0.35 -24.67 14.20
N THR A 247 0.87 -24.14 14.28
CA THR A 247 1.08 -22.71 14.51
C THR A 247 0.99 -21.94 13.20
N THR A 248 0.19 -20.87 13.19
CA THR A 248 0.13 -19.87 12.13
C THR A 248 0.19 -18.47 12.73
N VAL A 249 0.72 -17.52 11.98
CA VAL A 249 0.77 -16.11 12.40
C VAL A 249 -0.42 -15.37 11.79
N ASN A 250 -1.17 -14.67 12.65
CA ASN A 250 -2.25 -13.80 12.23
C ASN A 250 -2.16 -12.50 13.03
N TYR A 251 -2.95 -11.47 12.74
CA TYR A 251 -2.93 -10.27 13.56
C TYR A 251 -4.10 -10.22 14.54
N ASN A 252 -3.87 -9.51 15.65
CA ASN A 252 -4.79 -9.43 16.78
C ASN A 252 -6.24 -9.15 16.38
N ARG A 253 -6.51 -8.24 15.46
CA ARG A 253 -7.88 -7.87 15.06
C ARG A 253 -8.68 -9.03 14.48
N ASP A 254 -8.06 -9.88 13.65
CA ASP A 254 -8.75 -11.03 13.08
C ASP A 254 -8.98 -12.12 14.14
N ILE A 255 -8.04 -12.27 15.09
CA ILE A 255 -8.17 -13.19 16.21
C ILE A 255 -9.28 -12.74 17.16
N GLU A 256 -9.29 -11.46 17.53
CA GLU A 256 -10.28 -10.88 18.46
C GLU A 256 -11.71 -10.90 17.90
N ILE A 257 -11.88 -10.68 16.59
CA ILE A 257 -13.21 -10.67 15.96
C ILE A 257 -13.71 -12.08 15.62
N PHE A 258 -12.86 -13.09 15.57
CA PHE A 258 -13.22 -14.43 15.11
C PHE A 258 -14.39 -15.06 15.88
N PRO A 259 -14.50 -14.99 17.25
CA PRO A 259 -15.66 -15.51 17.96
C PRO A 259 -16.99 -14.93 17.49
N VAL A 260 -17.00 -13.64 17.16
CA VAL A 260 -18.18 -12.95 16.63
C VAL A 260 -18.51 -13.44 15.22
N LEU A 261 -17.49 -13.59 14.36
CA LEU A 261 -17.67 -14.11 13.00
C LEU A 261 -18.14 -15.56 13.01
N ASN A 262 -17.59 -16.38 13.91
CA ASN A 262 -18.02 -17.77 14.09
C ASN A 262 -19.53 -17.83 14.42
N ALA A 263 -19.98 -17.03 15.38
CA ALA A 263 -21.39 -16.98 15.74
C ALA A 263 -22.29 -16.43 14.60
N ILE A 264 -21.79 -15.53 13.75
CA ILE A 264 -22.50 -15.09 12.53
C ILE A 264 -22.60 -16.24 11.53
N PHE A 265 -21.50 -17.00 11.29
CA PHE A 265 -21.54 -18.17 10.41
C PHE A 265 -22.49 -19.25 10.92
N GLU A 266 -22.48 -19.53 12.23
CA GLU A 266 -23.43 -20.44 12.85
C GLU A 266 -24.87 -19.98 12.65
N GLY A 267 -25.13 -18.68 12.80
CA GLY A 267 -26.45 -18.11 12.56
C GLY A 267 -26.91 -18.20 11.10
N ILE A 268 -25.98 -18.12 10.13
CA ILE A 268 -26.28 -18.25 8.71
C ILE A 268 -26.49 -19.69 8.29
N TYR A 269 -25.60 -20.61 8.70
CA TYR A 269 -25.58 -21.99 8.21
C TYR A 269 -26.23 -23.02 9.13
N GLY A 270 -26.59 -22.63 10.35
CA GLY A 270 -27.05 -23.51 11.44
C GLY A 270 -25.88 -24.06 12.27
N GLU A 271 -24.77 -24.40 11.66
CA GLU A 271 -23.51 -24.76 12.32
C GLU A 271 -22.31 -24.30 11.45
N ASN A 272 -21.21 -23.89 12.08
CA ASN A 272 -20.01 -23.53 11.36
C ASN A 272 -19.05 -24.72 11.23
N THR A 273 -19.12 -25.41 10.12
CA THR A 273 -18.24 -26.55 9.81
C THR A 273 -17.01 -26.17 8.97
N TYR A 274 -17.00 -24.94 8.41
CA TYR A 274 -15.98 -24.51 7.43
C TYR A 274 -14.84 -23.73 8.07
N TYR A 275 -15.11 -22.85 9.04
CA TYR A 275 -14.16 -21.91 9.58
C TYR A 275 -13.92 -22.20 11.07
N LYS A 276 -12.83 -22.87 11.39
CA LYS A 276 -12.43 -23.18 12.76
C LYS A 276 -11.45 -22.15 13.32
N SER A 277 -10.91 -21.29 12.47
CA SER A 277 -9.93 -20.27 12.82
C SER A 277 -10.00 -19.06 11.86
N PRO A 278 -9.46 -17.89 12.26
CA PRO A 278 -9.23 -16.77 11.33
C PRO A 278 -8.43 -17.18 10.10
N THR A 279 -7.44 -18.04 10.27
CA THR A 279 -6.60 -18.56 9.19
C THR A 279 -7.42 -19.33 8.14
N ASP A 280 -8.46 -20.07 8.54
CA ASP A 280 -9.35 -20.78 7.60
C ASP A 280 -10.16 -19.83 6.73
N MET A 281 -10.43 -18.61 7.19
CA MET A 281 -11.12 -17.60 6.40
C MET A 281 -10.23 -16.97 5.33
N GLY A 282 -8.90 -17.02 5.50
CA GLY A 282 -7.96 -16.37 4.61
C GLY A 282 -7.55 -17.22 3.41
N VAL A 283 -6.98 -16.55 2.40
CA VAL A 283 -6.24 -17.15 1.29
C VAL A 283 -4.89 -16.45 1.22
N ASN A 284 -3.82 -17.14 1.61
CA ASN A 284 -2.47 -16.59 1.67
C ASN A 284 -1.42 -17.66 1.37
N MET A 285 -0.87 -17.64 0.16
CA MET A 285 0.16 -18.58 -0.30
C MET A 285 1.55 -17.92 -0.38
N ALA A 286 1.69 -16.67 0.07
CA ALA A 286 2.91 -15.89 -0.09
C ALA A 286 4.14 -16.58 0.53
N GLY A 287 4.01 -17.19 1.70
CA GLY A 287 5.14 -17.85 2.35
C GLY A 287 5.69 -19.08 1.61
N ASN A 288 4.90 -19.66 0.70
CA ASN A 288 5.34 -20.80 -0.14
C ASN A 288 6.15 -20.34 -1.37
N CYS A 289 6.27 -19.03 -1.58
CA CYS A 289 6.93 -18.42 -2.72
C CYS A 289 8.23 -17.67 -2.38
N ILE A 290 8.63 -17.70 -1.11
CA ILE A 290 9.94 -17.22 -0.67
C ILE A 290 10.98 -18.24 -1.14
N ILE A 291 11.93 -17.79 -1.97
CA ILE A 291 13.01 -18.61 -2.55
C ILE A 291 14.37 -18.26 -1.96
N ASP A 292 14.49 -17.09 -1.35
CA ASP A 292 15.68 -16.62 -0.65
C ASP A 292 15.23 -15.82 0.59
N ASP A 293 15.20 -16.52 1.72
CA ASP A 293 14.74 -15.98 3.00
C ASP A 293 15.65 -14.86 3.53
N GLU A 294 16.97 -14.97 3.32
CA GLU A 294 17.92 -13.97 3.76
C GLU A 294 17.71 -12.65 3.02
N ALA A 295 17.47 -12.69 1.69
CA ALA A 295 17.15 -11.50 0.91
C ALA A 295 15.84 -10.83 1.39
N CYS A 296 14.83 -11.63 1.74
CA CYS A 296 13.57 -11.10 2.31
C CYS A 296 13.79 -10.51 3.71
N CYS A 297 14.64 -11.13 4.54
CA CYS A 297 15.00 -10.62 5.86
C CYS A 297 15.73 -9.27 5.77
N GLU A 298 16.72 -9.15 4.89
CA GLU A 298 17.47 -7.91 4.69
C GLU A 298 16.56 -6.77 4.19
N ALA A 299 15.75 -7.04 3.18
CA ALA A 299 14.80 -6.07 2.64
C ALA A 299 13.78 -5.61 3.70
N SER A 300 13.30 -6.54 4.52
CA SER A 300 12.36 -6.25 5.61
C SER A 300 12.96 -5.39 6.72
N LYS A 301 14.21 -5.64 7.09
CA LYS A 301 14.95 -4.80 8.04
C LYS A 301 15.06 -3.35 7.52
N MET A 302 15.37 -3.17 6.24
CA MET A 302 15.43 -1.84 5.61
C MET A 302 14.05 -1.16 5.60
N GLU A 303 12.97 -1.91 5.36
CA GLU A 303 11.60 -1.36 5.43
C GLU A 303 11.21 -0.94 6.85
N ILE A 304 11.59 -1.69 7.89
CA ILE A 304 11.34 -1.29 9.30
C ILE A 304 12.05 0.05 9.59
N ILE A 305 13.32 0.21 9.21
CA ILE A 305 14.05 1.47 9.38
C ILE A 305 13.37 2.60 8.58
N ARG A 306 12.91 2.33 7.37
CA ARG A 306 12.18 3.31 6.57
C ARG A 306 10.87 3.74 7.25
N ARG A 307 10.14 2.82 7.87
CA ARG A 307 8.93 3.12 8.64
C ARG A 307 9.23 3.94 9.88
N TYR A 308 10.33 3.65 10.57
CA TYR A 308 10.79 4.47 11.68
C TYR A 308 10.98 5.93 11.27
N TYR A 309 11.77 6.19 10.22
CA TYR A 309 11.97 7.58 9.75
C TYR A 309 10.67 8.24 9.27
N THR A 310 9.76 7.47 8.68
CA THR A 310 8.45 8.00 8.29
C THR A 310 7.64 8.43 9.51
N ALA A 311 7.60 7.62 10.56
CA ALA A 311 6.86 7.92 11.79
C ALA A 311 7.47 9.12 12.53
N VAL A 312 8.80 9.18 12.69
CA VAL A 312 9.48 10.31 13.34
C VAL A 312 9.26 11.62 12.57
N ASN A 313 9.34 11.59 11.23
CA ASN A 313 9.07 12.78 10.42
C ASN A 313 7.60 13.23 10.52
N LYS A 314 6.65 12.30 10.57
CA LYS A 314 5.24 12.62 10.84
C LYS A 314 5.04 13.19 12.25
N LEU A 315 5.75 12.67 13.26
CA LEU A 315 5.70 13.21 14.62
C LEU A 315 6.17 14.68 14.67
N VAL A 316 7.25 15.03 13.97
CA VAL A 316 7.73 16.43 13.87
C VAL A 316 6.73 17.33 13.13
N LYS A 317 5.88 16.76 12.26
CA LYS A 317 4.79 17.46 11.56
C LYS A 317 3.47 17.45 12.34
N GLU A 318 3.43 16.82 13.52
CA GLU A 318 2.21 16.64 14.34
C GLU A 318 1.14 15.77 13.65
N GLU A 319 1.57 14.87 12.75
CA GLU A 319 0.71 13.94 11.99
C GLU A 319 0.71 12.51 12.56
N ALA A 320 1.55 12.22 13.56
CA ALA A 320 1.66 10.92 14.25
C ALA A 320 1.80 11.10 15.75
N THR A 321 1.69 10.01 16.50
CA THR A 321 1.86 9.98 17.95
C THR A 321 3.21 9.40 18.36
N GLU A 322 3.70 9.74 19.57
CA GLU A 322 4.90 9.13 20.16
C GLU A 322 4.75 7.60 20.27
N ASN A 323 3.55 7.10 20.57
CA ASN A 323 3.29 5.67 20.68
C ASN A 323 3.57 4.91 19.38
N GLU A 324 3.29 5.52 18.22
CA GLU A 324 3.61 4.93 16.91
C GLU A 324 5.13 4.78 16.74
N VAL A 325 5.89 5.80 17.12
CA VAL A 325 7.36 5.76 17.06
C VAL A 325 7.92 4.70 18.00
N TYR A 326 7.49 4.70 19.29
CA TYR A 326 7.95 3.72 20.29
C TYR A 326 7.65 2.27 19.89
N LYS A 327 6.50 2.05 19.25
CA LYS A 327 6.16 0.73 18.72
C LYS A 327 7.15 0.28 17.64
N ILE A 328 7.50 1.16 16.70
CA ILE A 328 8.46 0.83 15.65
C ILE A 328 9.88 0.64 16.23
N GLU A 329 10.29 1.43 17.21
CA GLU A 329 11.56 1.24 17.92
C GLU A 329 11.62 -0.13 18.63
N LEU A 330 10.51 -0.58 19.20
CA LEU A 330 10.43 -1.91 19.79
C LEU A 330 10.61 -3.00 18.73
N LEU A 331 10.00 -2.84 17.55
CA LEU A 331 10.17 -3.76 16.42
C LEU A 331 11.61 -3.75 15.89
N MET A 332 12.27 -2.59 15.83
CA MET A 332 13.71 -2.50 15.51
C MET A 332 14.56 -3.29 16.50
N LYS A 333 14.29 -3.17 17.82
CA LYS A 333 14.98 -3.96 18.84
C LYS A 333 14.75 -5.48 18.66
N GLN A 334 13.52 -5.89 18.33
CA GLN A 334 13.19 -7.29 18.07
C GLN A 334 13.90 -7.81 16.80
N ALA A 335 14.00 -7.01 15.76
CA ALA A 335 14.73 -7.32 14.54
C ALA A 335 16.25 -7.19 14.69
N LYS A 336 16.74 -6.70 15.85
CA LYS A 336 18.16 -6.43 16.16
C LYS A 336 18.83 -5.51 15.14
N ILE A 337 18.15 -4.41 14.82
CA ILE A 337 18.63 -3.39 13.88
C ILE A 337 18.61 -2.00 14.50
N THR A 338 19.42 -1.13 13.93
CA THR A 338 19.51 0.30 14.21
C THR A 338 19.36 1.10 12.91
N THR A 339 19.28 2.41 12.99
CA THR A 339 19.27 3.28 11.80
C THR A 339 20.55 3.18 10.98
N ASP A 340 21.67 2.78 11.61
CA ASP A 340 22.98 2.69 10.97
C ASP A 340 23.14 1.45 10.07
N ASP A 341 22.26 0.45 10.24
CA ASP A 341 22.19 -0.69 9.31
C ASP A 341 21.73 -0.26 7.90
N ARG A 342 21.16 0.94 7.76
CA ARG A 342 20.87 1.56 6.47
C ARG A 342 22.05 2.44 6.06
N HIS A 343 22.96 1.94 5.22
CA HIS A 343 24.26 2.54 4.90
C HIS A 343 24.16 3.98 4.38
N VAL A 344 23.12 4.31 3.62
CA VAL A 344 22.89 5.68 3.13
C VAL A 344 22.64 6.68 4.26
N THR A 345 22.10 6.22 5.40
CA THR A 345 21.91 7.05 6.59
C THR A 345 23.25 7.49 7.16
N VAL A 346 24.16 6.55 7.35
CA VAL A 346 25.51 6.82 7.85
C VAL A 346 26.28 7.73 6.88
N ALA A 347 26.21 7.46 5.58
CA ALA A 347 26.89 8.24 4.55
C ALA A 347 26.39 9.70 4.51
N ALA A 348 25.07 9.92 4.56
CA ALA A 348 24.51 11.26 4.53
C ALA A 348 24.82 12.04 5.81
N LYS A 349 24.69 11.43 6.99
CA LYS A 349 24.99 12.06 8.30
C LYS A 349 26.47 12.47 8.38
N LYS A 350 27.36 11.54 8.13
CA LYS A 350 28.80 11.81 8.14
C LYS A 350 29.15 12.96 7.21
N ARG A 351 28.60 12.97 6.00
CA ARG A 351 28.84 14.05 5.04
C ARG A 351 28.28 15.39 5.49
N ALA A 352 27.15 15.41 6.21
CA ALA A 352 26.56 16.62 6.77
C ALA A 352 27.42 17.18 7.92
N GLU A 353 27.93 16.32 8.78
CA GLU A 353 28.84 16.69 9.87
C GLU A 353 30.14 17.29 9.34
N GLU A 354 30.75 16.67 8.31
CA GLU A 354 31.98 17.16 7.68
C GLU A 354 31.81 18.55 7.03
N LEU A 355 30.65 18.81 6.43
CA LEU A 355 30.44 20.00 5.60
C LEU A 355 29.64 21.12 6.27
N GLY A 356 28.91 20.81 7.34
CA GLY A 356 28.04 21.78 8.02
C GLY A 356 26.84 22.25 7.18
N VAL A 357 26.47 21.54 6.12
CA VAL A 357 25.35 21.86 5.22
C VAL A 357 24.49 20.62 4.97
N PRO A 358 23.21 20.77 4.57
CA PRO A 358 22.36 19.63 4.21
C PRO A 358 22.97 18.79 3.10
N THR A 359 22.92 17.47 3.29
CA THR A 359 23.47 16.44 2.39
C THR A 359 22.45 15.37 2.08
N ALA A 360 22.72 14.57 1.07
CA ALA A 360 21.95 13.38 0.75
C ALA A 360 22.89 12.26 0.25
N ALA A 361 22.45 11.01 0.38
CA ALA A 361 23.14 9.84 -0.12
C ALA A 361 22.13 8.88 -0.80
N ILE A 362 22.61 8.20 -1.84
CA ILE A 362 21.88 7.14 -2.55
C ILE A 362 22.80 5.91 -2.67
N GLU A 363 22.24 4.74 -2.43
CA GLU A 363 22.85 3.46 -2.71
C GLU A 363 22.23 2.90 -3.99
N LEU A 364 23.05 2.70 -5.01
CA LEU A 364 22.65 2.17 -6.30
C LEU A 364 22.61 0.64 -6.29
N SER A 365 22.08 0.05 -7.35
CA SER A 365 21.88 -1.42 -7.44
C SER A 365 23.19 -2.23 -7.44
N ASP A 366 24.32 -1.61 -7.77
CA ASP A 366 25.67 -2.18 -7.72
C ASP A 366 26.34 -2.06 -6.33
N GLY A 367 25.64 -1.46 -5.34
CA GLY A 367 26.14 -1.20 -3.99
C GLY A 367 26.98 0.07 -3.87
N CYS A 368 27.16 0.84 -4.95
CA CYS A 368 27.86 2.11 -4.89
C CYS A 368 27.05 3.17 -4.14
N ILE A 369 27.65 3.83 -3.16
CA ILE A 369 27.03 4.94 -2.42
C ILE A 369 27.53 6.26 -2.96
N ILE A 370 26.61 7.05 -3.50
CA ILE A 370 26.84 8.39 -4.01
C ILE A 370 26.29 9.41 -3.02
N THR A 371 27.07 10.46 -2.75
CA THR A 371 26.66 11.55 -1.86
C THR A 371 26.53 12.87 -2.62
N SER A 372 25.80 13.79 -2.03
CA SER A 372 25.67 15.16 -2.49
C SER A 372 25.57 16.14 -1.33
N LYS A 373 25.68 17.42 -1.64
CA LYS A 373 25.49 18.52 -0.70
C LYS A 373 24.65 19.64 -1.33
N THR A 374 24.03 20.43 -0.50
CA THR A 374 23.42 21.69 -0.92
C THR A 374 24.48 22.65 -1.45
N SER A 375 24.19 23.32 -2.56
CA SER A 375 24.97 24.38 -3.18
C SER A 375 24.14 25.65 -3.37
N ASP A 376 24.69 26.66 -3.99
CA ASP A 376 23.97 27.89 -4.32
C ASP A 376 22.89 27.67 -5.41
N PHE A 377 23.09 26.66 -6.25
CA PHE A 377 22.18 26.34 -7.35
C PHE A 377 21.16 25.26 -7.01
N LEU A 378 21.56 24.24 -6.25
CA LEU A 378 20.79 23.02 -6.06
C LEU A 378 20.61 22.66 -4.59
N GLY A 379 19.42 22.19 -4.23
CA GLY A 379 19.22 21.46 -3.00
C GLY A 379 19.97 20.13 -3.00
N ALA A 380 20.25 19.54 -1.83
CA ALA A 380 20.99 18.29 -1.72
C ALA A 380 20.33 17.14 -2.50
N SER A 381 18.99 17.04 -2.46
CA SER A 381 18.20 16.04 -3.20
C SER A 381 18.33 16.19 -4.72
N ALA A 382 18.26 17.41 -5.23
CA ALA A 382 18.42 17.71 -6.65
C ALA A 382 19.87 17.41 -7.15
N ALA A 383 20.86 17.80 -6.35
CA ALA A 383 22.27 17.49 -6.63
C ALA A 383 22.53 15.97 -6.60
N LEU A 384 21.87 15.23 -5.68
CA LEU A 384 21.96 13.77 -5.59
C LEU A 384 21.47 13.10 -6.86
N LEU A 385 20.34 13.52 -7.40
CA LEU A 385 19.80 12.97 -8.64
C LEU A 385 20.79 13.14 -9.79
N LEU A 386 21.34 14.34 -9.99
CA LEU A 386 22.32 14.56 -11.04
C LEU A 386 23.59 13.73 -10.86
N ASN A 387 24.10 13.60 -9.64
CA ASN A 387 25.29 12.79 -9.36
C ASN A 387 25.04 11.30 -9.63
N ALA A 388 23.87 10.78 -9.21
CA ALA A 388 23.50 9.41 -9.46
C ALA A 388 23.33 9.11 -10.96
N LEU A 389 22.64 10.00 -11.68
CA LEU A 389 22.43 9.85 -13.12
C LEU A 389 23.74 9.95 -13.92
N LYS A 390 24.66 10.83 -13.51
CA LYS A 390 26.02 10.89 -14.11
C LYS A 390 26.78 9.58 -13.92
N TYR A 391 26.80 9.07 -12.70
CA TYR A 391 27.48 7.81 -12.41
C TYR A 391 26.91 6.66 -13.25
N LEU A 392 25.58 6.52 -13.28
CA LEU A 392 24.91 5.47 -14.05
C LEU A 392 25.15 5.58 -15.57
N ALA A 393 25.33 6.79 -16.06
CA ALA A 393 25.62 7.06 -17.47
C ALA A 393 27.12 6.99 -17.82
N GLY A 394 28.01 6.72 -16.85
CA GLY A 394 29.46 6.72 -17.06
C GLY A 394 30.04 8.10 -17.39
N ILE A 395 29.45 9.17 -16.86
CA ILE A 395 29.84 10.56 -17.10
C ILE A 395 30.69 11.02 -15.92
N GLU A 396 31.77 11.74 -16.25
CA GLU A 396 32.72 12.28 -15.26
C GLU A 396 31.98 13.19 -14.23
N HIS A 397 32.39 13.09 -12.95
CA HIS A 397 31.75 13.81 -11.86
C HIS A 397 31.74 15.33 -12.06
N ASP A 398 32.84 15.90 -12.62
CA ASP A 398 33.01 17.33 -12.78
C ASP A 398 32.27 17.91 -13.99
N GLU A 399 31.73 17.05 -14.86
CA GLU A 399 30.96 17.51 -16.03
C GLU A 399 29.66 18.15 -15.59
N LYS A 400 29.37 19.33 -16.16
CA LYS A 400 28.13 20.08 -15.91
C LYS A 400 27.09 19.73 -16.96
N LEU A 401 26.12 18.87 -16.60
CA LEU A 401 25.00 18.50 -17.47
C LEU A 401 24.08 19.67 -17.75
N ILE A 402 23.93 20.55 -16.77
CA ILE A 402 23.15 21.80 -16.86
C ILE A 402 24.12 22.94 -16.59
N ARG A 403 24.21 23.87 -17.51
CA ARG A 403 25.08 25.04 -17.36
C ARG A 403 24.50 26.02 -16.33
N PRO A 404 25.31 26.71 -15.52
CA PRO A 404 24.85 27.71 -14.56
C PRO A 404 23.94 28.76 -15.20
N GLU A 405 24.26 29.20 -16.42
CA GLU A 405 23.50 30.19 -17.19
C GLU A 405 22.08 29.75 -17.52
N ALA A 406 21.80 28.43 -17.45
CA ALA A 406 20.45 27.87 -17.60
C ALA A 406 19.73 27.77 -16.24
N ILE A 407 20.45 27.72 -15.13
CA ILE A 407 19.89 27.62 -13.78
C ILE A 407 19.49 29.02 -13.24
N GLU A 408 20.34 30.03 -13.44
CA GLU A 408 20.12 31.38 -12.94
C GLU A 408 18.77 31.99 -13.35
N PRO A 409 18.27 31.86 -14.59
CA PRO A 409 16.96 32.36 -14.96
C PRO A 409 15.81 31.66 -14.24
N ILE A 410 15.97 30.36 -13.88
CA ILE A 410 14.98 29.61 -13.11
C ILE A 410 14.95 30.12 -11.67
N GLN A 411 16.13 30.38 -11.10
CA GLN A 411 16.24 31.00 -9.76
C GLN A 411 15.61 32.39 -9.72
N ASP A 412 15.87 33.22 -10.72
CA ASP A 412 15.30 34.56 -10.84
C ASP A 412 13.76 34.51 -10.99
N LEU A 413 13.25 33.62 -11.84
CA LEU A 413 11.80 33.36 -11.96
C LEU A 413 11.20 32.98 -10.60
N LYS A 414 11.84 32.04 -9.88
CA LYS A 414 11.37 31.49 -8.62
C LYS A 414 11.34 32.55 -7.51
N VAL A 415 12.40 33.34 -7.38
CA VAL A 415 12.53 34.31 -6.30
C VAL A 415 11.87 35.65 -6.65
N ARG A 416 12.20 36.21 -7.82
CA ARG A 416 11.80 37.56 -8.17
C ARG A 416 10.35 37.66 -8.67
N PHE A 417 9.89 36.68 -9.46
CA PHE A 417 8.56 36.74 -10.05
C PHE A 417 7.52 35.95 -9.28
N LEU A 418 7.89 34.79 -8.68
CA LEU A 418 6.98 33.93 -7.93
C LEU A 418 7.05 34.14 -6.41
N GLY A 419 7.98 35.00 -5.91
CA GLY A 419 8.08 35.32 -4.48
C GLY A 419 8.63 34.21 -3.59
N GLY A 420 9.28 33.20 -4.18
CA GLY A 420 9.92 32.12 -3.44
C GLY A 420 11.09 32.61 -2.59
N LYS A 421 11.28 32.04 -1.41
CA LYS A 421 12.39 32.41 -0.51
C LYS A 421 13.66 31.58 -0.74
N ASN A 422 13.52 30.40 -1.36
CA ASN A 422 14.62 29.50 -1.62
C ASN A 422 14.98 29.51 -3.12
N PRO A 423 16.16 30.05 -3.49
CA PRO A 423 16.56 30.08 -4.91
C PRO A 423 16.96 28.74 -5.45
N ARG A 424 17.35 27.79 -4.61
CA ARG A 424 17.87 26.48 -5.04
C ARG A 424 16.81 25.67 -5.77
N LEU A 425 17.21 24.98 -6.82
CA LEU A 425 16.30 24.11 -7.58
C LEU A 425 15.96 22.88 -6.75
N HIS A 426 14.69 22.50 -6.78
CA HIS A 426 14.15 21.23 -6.30
C HIS A 426 14.31 20.14 -7.36
N THR A 427 13.95 18.92 -7.00
CA THR A 427 14.12 17.74 -7.87
C THR A 427 13.32 17.80 -9.16
N ASP A 428 12.12 18.36 -9.16
CA ASP A 428 11.30 18.56 -10.36
C ASP A 428 11.91 19.63 -11.28
N GLU A 429 12.31 20.76 -10.72
CA GLU A 429 12.94 21.87 -11.46
C GLU A 429 14.24 21.42 -12.13
N VAL A 430 15.07 20.63 -11.42
CA VAL A 430 16.33 20.12 -12.00
C VAL A 430 16.08 19.08 -13.09
N LEU A 431 15.03 18.25 -12.98
CA LEU A 431 14.69 17.29 -14.05
C LEU A 431 14.15 17.99 -15.30
N ILE A 432 13.38 19.07 -15.14
CA ILE A 432 12.94 19.91 -16.26
C ILE A 432 14.16 20.56 -16.93
N ALA A 433 15.05 21.16 -16.14
CA ALA A 433 16.27 21.79 -16.67
C ALA A 433 17.19 20.77 -17.39
N LEU A 434 17.30 19.55 -16.85
CA LEU A 434 18.04 18.46 -17.48
C LEU A 434 17.40 18.03 -18.81
N SER A 435 16.07 17.93 -18.84
CA SER A 435 15.34 17.60 -20.07
C SER A 435 15.55 18.65 -21.18
N LEU A 436 15.60 19.92 -20.82
CA LEU A 436 15.89 21.01 -21.77
C LEU A 436 17.35 20.94 -22.23
N ALA A 437 18.29 20.68 -21.31
CA ALA A 437 19.71 20.51 -21.66
C ALA A 437 19.95 19.30 -22.58
N ALA A 438 19.19 18.23 -22.43
CA ALA A 438 19.28 17.02 -23.25
C ALA A 438 18.99 17.24 -24.74
N VAL A 439 18.35 18.35 -25.10
CA VAL A 439 18.08 18.73 -26.52
C VAL A 439 19.40 19.00 -27.29
N THR A 440 20.42 19.53 -26.59
CA THR A 440 21.69 19.96 -27.21
C THR A 440 22.93 19.31 -26.59
N ASN A 441 22.77 18.59 -25.49
CA ASN A 441 23.86 17.93 -24.75
C ASN A 441 23.59 16.43 -24.68
N GLU A 442 24.38 15.65 -25.44
CA GLU A 442 24.25 14.18 -25.48
C GLU A 442 24.49 13.52 -24.12
N ASN A 443 25.35 14.07 -23.25
CA ASN A 443 25.59 13.52 -21.92
C ASN A 443 24.39 13.82 -20.99
N ALA A 444 23.74 14.95 -21.12
CA ALA A 444 22.47 15.23 -20.41
C ALA A 444 21.36 14.25 -20.84
N LYS A 445 21.31 13.89 -22.14
CA LYS A 445 20.37 12.90 -22.67
C LYS A 445 20.66 11.51 -22.11
N LYS A 446 21.92 11.04 -22.17
CA LYS A 446 22.33 9.74 -21.58
C LYS A 446 22.02 9.67 -20.08
N ALA A 447 22.25 10.74 -19.33
CA ALA A 447 21.91 10.81 -17.92
C ALA A 447 20.41 10.69 -17.68
N LEU A 448 19.58 11.39 -18.46
CA LEU A 448 18.13 11.34 -18.35
C LEU A 448 17.57 9.94 -18.60
N GLU A 449 18.16 9.19 -19.53
CA GLU A 449 17.79 7.81 -19.86
C GLU A 449 18.05 6.83 -18.69
N GLN A 450 18.85 7.22 -17.68
CA GLN A 450 19.11 6.41 -16.50
C GLN A 450 18.04 6.51 -15.39
N LEU A 451 17.05 7.38 -15.52
CA LEU A 451 16.00 7.55 -14.50
C LEU A 451 15.34 6.22 -14.06
N PRO A 452 15.03 5.28 -14.96
CA PRO A 452 14.44 3.99 -14.56
C PRO A 452 15.35 3.14 -13.64
N ALA A 453 16.67 3.30 -13.71
CA ALA A 453 17.63 2.55 -12.90
C ALA A 453 17.63 2.99 -11.42
N LEU A 454 17.00 4.12 -11.09
CA LEU A 454 16.86 4.59 -9.71
C LEU A 454 15.78 3.82 -8.93
N ARG A 455 14.92 3.06 -9.60
CA ARG A 455 13.84 2.32 -8.95
C ARG A 455 14.38 1.31 -7.93
N GLY A 456 13.85 1.38 -6.70
CA GLY A 456 14.28 0.51 -5.59
C GLY A 456 15.59 0.91 -4.93
N CYS A 457 16.27 1.97 -5.41
CA CYS A 457 17.45 2.50 -4.75
C CYS A 457 17.07 3.14 -3.40
N GLN A 458 17.95 3.00 -2.42
CA GLN A 458 17.77 3.59 -1.10
C GLN A 458 18.33 5.01 -1.09
N VAL A 459 17.57 5.97 -0.58
CA VAL A 459 18.01 7.36 -0.41
C VAL A 459 17.81 7.81 1.03
N HIS A 460 18.77 8.56 1.54
CA HIS A 460 18.63 9.27 2.82
C HIS A 460 19.11 10.72 2.70
N THR A 461 18.41 11.62 3.40
CA THR A 461 18.75 13.04 3.46
C THR A 461 18.93 13.48 4.90
N SER A 462 19.93 14.33 5.17
CA SER A 462 20.27 14.82 6.51
C SER A 462 19.26 15.83 7.06
N VAL A 463 18.25 16.22 6.26
CA VAL A 463 17.17 17.13 6.66
C VAL A 463 15.86 16.70 6.01
N MET A 464 14.73 17.09 6.59
CA MET A 464 13.40 16.91 6.01
C MET A 464 13.32 17.58 4.63
N LEU A 465 12.72 16.91 3.68
CA LEU A 465 12.51 17.42 2.32
C LEU A 465 11.16 18.11 2.15
N SER A 466 11.10 18.92 1.09
CA SER A 466 9.83 19.49 0.60
C SER A 466 8.91 18.39 0.06
N GLU A 467 7.60 18.67 0.07
CA GLU A 467 6.61 17.73 -0.52
C GLU A 467 6.85 17.47 -2.02
N VAL A 468 7.43 18.45 -2.73
CA VAL A 468 7.79 18.32 -4.15
C VAL A 468 8.88 17.26 -4.32
N ASP A 469 9.97 17.37 -3.54
CA ASP A 469 11.08 16.41 -3.60
C ASP A 469 10.61 15.00 -3.22
N ILE A 470 9.80 14.87 -2.15
CA ILE A 470 9.23 13.58 -1.72
C ILE A 470 8.39 12.95 -2.85
N LYS A 471 7.54 13.74 -3.52
CA LYS A 471 6.70 13.27 -4.63
C LYS A 471 7.51 12.79 -5.82
N ILE A 472 8.60 13.48 -6.17
CA ILE A 472 9.47 13.09 -7.28
C ILE A 472 10.17 11.77 -6.96
N PHE A 473 10.83 11.63 -5.81
CA PHE A 473 11.45 10.38 -5.42
C PHE A 473 10.47 9.21 -5.38
N LYS A 474 9.24 9.44 -4.90
CA LYS A 474 8.17 8.43 -4.93
C LYS A 474 7.80 8.03 -6.36
N LYS A 475 7.68 8.98 -7.30
CA LYS A 475 7.38 8.68 -8.72
C LYS A 475 8.52 7.90 -9.38
N LEU A 476 9.76 8.17 -9.00
CA LEU A 476 10.94 7.44 -9.47
C LEU A 476 11.05 6.03 -8.85
N GLY A 477 10.21 5.72 -7.84
CA GLY A 477 10.23 4.43 -7.16
C GLY A 477 11.39 4.26 -6.19
N VAL A 478 11.95 5.36 -5.70
CA VAL A 478 13.06 5.39 -4.75
C VAL A 478 12.56 5.21 -3.32
N ASP A 479 13.28 4.46 -2.50
CA ASP A 479 13.00 4.27 -1.08
C ASP A 479 13.67 5.37 -0.25
N LEU A 480 12.95 6.48 -0.10
CA LEU A 480 13.40 7.68 0.58
C LEU A 480 13.23 7.62 2.10
N THR A 481 14.24 8.09 2.81
CA THR A 481 14.21 8.44 4.25
C THR A 481 14.86 9.80 4.48
N SER A 482 14.55 10.46 5.58
CA SER A 482 15.18 11.72 5.97
C SER A 482 15.29 11.86 7.48
N GLU A 483 16.34 12.54 7.94
CA GLU A 483 16.44 12.95 9.36
C GLU A 483 15.27 13.90 9.71
N PRO A 484 14.73 13.84 10.96
CA PRO A 484 13.63 14.68 11.39
C PRO A 484 14.09 16.10 11.77
N VAL A 485 14.99 16.64 10.99
CA VAL A 485 15.60 17.96 11.19
C VAL A 485 15.05 18.92 10.14
N ARG A 486 14.39 19.99 10.59
CA ARG A 486 13.98 21.06 9.67
C ARG A 486 15.21 21.82 9.20
N SER A 487 15.37 22.00 7.89
CA SER A 487 16.43 22.87 7.39
C SER A 487 16.22 24.29 7.94
N GLY A 488 17.27 24.93 8.45
CA GLY A 488 17.18 26.27 9.07
C GLY A 488 16.75 27.41 8.13
N LEU A 489 16.62 27.11 6.84
CA LEU A 489 15.90 27.93 5.86
C LEU A 489 14.44 27.48 5.91
N LYS A 490 13.55 28.33 6.44
CA LYS A 490 12.10 28.07 6.49
C LYS A 490 11.64 27.56 5.12
N CYS A 491 11.40 26.24 5.04
CA CYS A 491 10.68 25.64 3.92
C CYS A 491 9.22 26.07 4.04
N TYR A 492 8.76 26.95 3.17
CA TYR A 492 7.37 27.24 2.91
C TYR A 492 7.09 26.86 1.46
#